data_16f4f1a3cf8f9a0acbaba94f98dfad15
#
_entry.id   16f4f1a3cf8f9a0acbaba94f98dfad15
#
_cell.length_a   1.000
_cell.length_b   1.000
_cell.length_c   1.000
_cell.angle_alpha   90.00
_cell.angle_beta   90.00
_cell.angle_gamma   90.00
#
_symmetry.space_group_name_H-M   'P 1'
#
loop_
_entity.id
_entity.type
_entity.pdbx_description
1 polymer ?
#
loop_
_entity_poly.entity_id
_entity_poly.type
_entity_poly.pdbx_seq_one_letter_code
_entity_poly.pdbx_strand_id
1 'polypeptide(L)' 'MENKLPTSLKYDLEGYRGFGVTEFPLIFNEVDNKVIGSYCNDKAGYALATEVGNTKEEVVDKLFKSLKIEGYVK' A
#
# COMPACT_ATOMS: atom_id res chain seq x y z
N MET A 1 -7.62 -11.93 -16.06
CA MET A 1 -6.27 -11.52 -15.65
C MET A 1 -6.26 -11.13 -14.18
N GLU A 2 -5.27 -11.61 -13.46
CA GLU A 2 -5.20 -11.35 -12.05
C GLU A 2 -4.59 -9.99 -11.74
N ASN A 3 -5.19 -9.30 -10.78
CA ASN A 3 -4.62 -8.07 -10.26
C ASN A 3 -3.57 -8.43 -9.22
N LYS A 4 -2.33 -8.51 -9.66
CA LYS A 4 -1.26 -8.83 -8.74
C LYS A 4 -0.61 -7.56 -8.21
N LEU A 5 -0.66 -7.42 -6.90
CA LEU A 5 0.02 -6.32 -6.24
C LEU A 5 1.44 -6.75 -5.90
N PRO A 6 2.42 -5.85 -6.03
CA PRO A 6 3.76 -6.15 -5.54
C PRO A 6 3.74 -6.31 -4.03
N THR A 7 4.68 -7.11 -3.50
CA THR A 7 4.77 -7.34 -2.06
C THR A 7 5.30 -6.11 -1.32
N SER A 8 5.95 -5.22 -2.05
CA SER A 8 6.41 -3.95 -1.50
C SER A 8 6.58 -2.94 -2.63
N LEU A 9 6.57 -1.67 -2.26
CA LEU A 9 6.83 -0.58 -3.20
C LEU A 9 7.99 0.24 -2.65
N LYS A 10 8.77 0.84 -3.57
CA LYS A 10 9.85 1.74 -3.20
C LYS A 10 9.49 3.15 -3.64
N TYR A 11 9.74 4.09 -2.78
CA TYR A 11 9.45 5.47 -3.06
C TYR A 11 10.54 6.35 -2.45
N ASP A 12 10.90 7.41 -3.16
CA ASP A 12 11.94 8.31 -2.70
C ASP A 12 11.36 9.36 -1.76
N LEU A 13 11.74 9.27 -0.50
CA LEU A 13 11.30 10.18 0.54
C LEU A 13 12.42 11.17 0.93
N GLU A 14 13.33 11.45 0.03
CA GLU A 14 14.44 12.35 0.37
C GLU A 14 13.95 13.71 0.84
N GLY A 15 12.86 14.19 0.25
CA GLY A 15 12.26 15.45 0.67
C GLY A 15 11.49 15.37 1.98
N TYR A 16 11.35 14.15 2.54
CA TYR A 16 10.64 13.91 3.78
C TYR A 16 11.65 13.43 4.84
N ARG A 17 12.12 14.33 5.69
CA ARG A 17 13.08 14.03 6.76
C ARG A 17 14.37 13.36 6.26
N GLY A 18 14.66 13.47 4.97
CA GLY A 18 15.89 12.91 4.42
C GLY A 18 15.97 11.38 4.41
N PHE A 19 14.83 10.69 4.37
CA PHE A 19 14.82 9.23 4.40
C PHE A 19 15.40 8.58 3.14
N GLY A 20 15.36 9.27 2.01
CA GLY A 20 15.83 8.70 0.75
C GLY A 20 14.87 7.62 0.23
N VAL A 21 15.39 6.68 -0.56
CA VAL A 21 14.56 5.59 -1.11
C VAL A 21 14.13 4.68 0.01
N THR A 22 12.83 4.57 0.19
CA THR A 22 12.23 3.82 1.31
C THR A 22 11.32 2.74 0.76
N GLU A 23 11.39 1.56 1.37
CA GLU A 23 10.55 0.43 1.00
C GLU A 23 9.27 0.42 1.84
N PHE A 24 8.14 0.18 1.16
CA PHE A 24 6.83 0.14 1.80
C PHE A 24 6.24 -1.25 1.58
N PRO A 25 6.37 -2.16 2.55
CA PRO A 25 5.78 -3.50 2.40
C PRO A 25 4.26 -3.46 2.48
N LEU A 26 3.64 -4.40 1.79
CA LEU A 26 2.19 -4.56 1.83
C LEU A 26 1.81 -5.30 3.12
N ILE A 27 0.96 -4.69 3.92
CA ILE A 27 0.52 -5.23 5.20
C ILE A 27 -1.00 -5.32 5.21
N PHE A 28 -1.53 -6.46 5.68
CA PHE A 28 -2.96 -6.65 5.87
C PHE A 28 -3.28 -6.80 7.35
N ASN A 29 -4.34 -6.16 7.79
CA ASN A 29 -4.85 -6.28 9.15
C ASN A 29 -6.36 -6.51 9.11
N GLU A 30 -6.87 -7.22 10.10
CA GLU A 30 -8.30 -7.40 10.27
C GLU A 30 -8.75 -6.69 11.53
N VAL A 31 -9.75 -5.81 11.38
CA VAL A 31 -10.31 -5.04 12.49
C VAL A 31 -11.81 -4.97 12.30
N ASP A 32 -12.57 -5.40 13.32
CA ASP A 32 -14.05 -5.34 13.32
C ASP A 32 -14.67 -5.95 12.07
N ASN A 33 -14.20 -7.14 11.69
CA ASN A 33 -14.68 -7.87 10.50
C ASN A 33 -14.39 -7.15 9.19
N LYS A 34 -13.48 -6.20 9.21
CA LYS A 34 -12.99 -5.53 8.00
C LYS A 34 -11.55 -5.87 7.77
N VAL A 35 -11.14 -5.86 6.50
CA VAL A 35 -9.75 -6.07 6.12
C VAL A 35 -9.18 -4.73 5.70
N ILE A 36 -8.03 -4.39 6.26
CA ILE A 36 -7.31 -3.17 5.89
C ILE A 36 -6.01 -3.59 5.24
N GLY A 37 -5.77 -3.12 4.02
CA GLY A 37 -4.51 -3.35 3.32
C GLY A 37 -3.79 -2.03 3.11
N SER A 38 -2.49 -2.02 3.33
CA SER A 38 -1.73 -0.79 3.27
C SER A 38 -0.29 -1.04 2.84
N TYR A 39 0.23 -0.13 2.04
CA TYR A 39 1.67 -0.04 1.77
C TYR A 39 2.22 1.04 2.70
N CYS A 40 2.82 0.63 3.78
CA CYS A 40 3.28 1.58 4.78
C CYS A 40 4.65 1.20 5.35
N ASN A 41 5.32 2.20 5.89
CA ASN A 41 6.60 2.02 6.58
C ASN A 41 6.49 2.69 7.95
N ASP A 42 6.55 1.88 8.99
CA ASP A 42 6.38 2.35 10.36
C ASP A 42 7.49 3.30 10.80
N LYS A 43 8.71 3.06 10.34
CA LYS A 43 9.84 3.92 10.71
C LYS A 43 9.69 5.31 10.10
N ALA A 44 9.23 5.37 8.85
CA ALA A 44 8.98 6.64 8.18
C ALA A 44 7.70 7.31 8.67
N GLY A 45 6.78 6.52 9.25
CA GLY A 45 5.48 7.03 9.65
C GLY A 45 4.65 7.47 8.47
N TYR A 46 4.77 6.75 7.34
CA TYR A 46 4.16 7.16 6.09
C TYR A 46 3.51 5.96 5.40
N ALA A 47 2.38 6.19 4.77
CA ALA A 47 1.70 5.17 3.97
C ALA A 47 1.46 5.69 2.56
N LEU A 48 1.81 4.88 1.56
CA LEU A 48 1.58 5.24 0.16
C LEU A 48 0.12 5.06 -0.22
N ALA A 49 -0.51 4.01 0.30
CA ALA A 49 -1.91 3.72 0.01
C ALA A 49 -2.50 2.88 1.11
N THR A 50 -3.77 3.11 1.42
CA THR A 50 -4.50 2.32 2.40
C THR A 50 -5.92 2.15 1.90
N GLU A 51 -6.43 0.92 1.93
CA GLU A 51 -7.79 0.62 1.54
C GLU A 51 -8.44 -0.33 2.54
N VAL A 52 -9.75 -0.24 2.65
CA VAL A 52 -10.53 -1.06 3.56
C VAL A 52 -11.63 -1.76 2.77
N GLY A 53 -11.87 -3.03 3.09
CA GLY A 53 -12.93 -3.80 2.45
C GLY A 53 -13.40 -4.90 3.37
N ASN A 54 -14.37 -5.68 2.89
CA ASN A 54 -14.93 -6.79 3.66
C ASN A 54 -14.09 -8.06 3.51
N THR A 55 -13.37 -8.19 2.40
CA THR A 55 -12.51 -9.34 2.12
C THR A 55 -11.16 -8.88 1.64
N LYS A 56 -10.19 -9.77 1.70
CA LYS A 56 -8.84 -9.48 1.20
C LYS A 56 -8.88 -9.20 -0.30
N GLU A 57 -9.67 -9.97 -1.05
CA GLU A 57 -9.78 -9.77 -2.50
C GLU A 57 -10.32 -8.39 -2.84
N GLU A 58 -11.30 -7.93 -2.08
CA GLU A 58 -11.86 -6.59 -2.27
C GLU A 58 -10.80 -5.53 -2.03
N VAL A 59 -10.02 -5.67 -0.97
CA VAL A 59 -8.96 -4.73 -0.63
C VAL A 59 -7.87 -4.73 -1.70
N VAL A 60 -7.49 -5.91 -2.18
CA VAL A 60 -6.48 -6.05 -3.25
C VAL A 60 -6.95 -5.31 -4.50
N ASP A 61 -8.20 -5.48 -4.88
CA ASP A 61 -8.75 -4.81 -6.05
C ASP A 61 -8.75 -3.29 -5.88
N LYS A 62 -9.14 -2.82 -4.71
CA LYS A 62 -9.14 -1.38 -4.42
C LYS A 62 -7.73 -0.80 -4.44
N LEU A 63 -6.78 -1.51 -3.84
CA LEU A 63 -5.38 -1.06 -3.84
C LEU A 63 -4.82 -1.00 -5.26
N PHE A 64 -5.12 -2.01 -6.07
CA PHE A 64 -4.65 -2.03 -7.44
C PHE A 64 -5.14 -0.81 -8.21
N LYS A 65 -6.42 -0.50 -8.09
CA LYS A 65 -7.01 0.65 -8.79
C LYS A 65 -6.44 1.97 -8.28
N SER A 66 -6.30 2.09 -6.97
CA SER A 66 -5.76 3.29 -6.35
C SER A 66 -4.31 3.53 -6.75
N LEU A 67 -3.48 2.48 -6.68
CA LEU A 67 -2.06 2.59 -7.02
C LEU A 67 -1.85 2.84 -8.51
N LYS A 68 -2.71 2.26 -9.36
CA LYS A 68 -2.61 2.48 -10.79
C LYS A 68 -2.90 3.93 -11.14
N ILE A 69 -3.91 4.51 -10.51
CA ILE A 69 -4.26 5.92 -10.71
C ILE A 69 -3.12 6.83 -10.26
N GLU A 70 -2.49 6.49 -9.14
CA GLU A 70 -1.37 7.27 -8.60
C GLU A 70 -0.06 7.07 -9.37
N GLY A 71 0.00 6.06 -10.24
CA GLY A 71 1.20 5.82 -11.03
C GLY A 71 2.24 4.90 -10.39
N TYR A 72 1.93 4.28 -9.27
CA TYR A 72 2.86 3.34 -8.62
C TYR A 72 2.89 1.99 -9.33
N VAL A 73 1.79 1.59 -9.93
CA VAL A 73 1.64 0.32 -10.62
C VAL A 73 1.17 0.58 -12.04
N LYS A 74 1.80 -0.09 -12.99
CA LYS A 74 1.46 0.08 -14.41
C LYS A 74 0.42 -0.91 -14.90
#